data_c83edc043060794274e4730d508f9134
#
_entry.id   c83edc043060794274e4730d508f9134
#
_cell.length_a   1.000
_cell.length_b   1.000
_cell.length_c   1.000
_cell.angle_alpha   90.00
_cell.angle_beta   90.00
_cell.angle_gamma   90.00
#
_symmetry.space_group_name_H-M   'P 1'
#
loop_
_entity.id
_entity.type
_entity.pdbx_description
1 polymer ?
#
loop_
_entity_poly.entity_id
_entity_poly.type
_entity_poly.pdbx_seq_one_letter_code
_entity_poly.pdbx_strand_id
1 'polypeptide(L)' 'AVGDALPDLKKGTSNWDAVVKYVTSNKALGIEKIGAQITRKYKVSPALKKEIANLLTAE' A
#
# COMPACT_ATOMS: atom_id res chain seq x y z
N ALA A 1 11.20 -13.72 12.56
CA ALA A 1 9.90 -13.85 11.92
C ALA A 1 9.90 -13.23 10.53
N VAL A 2 9.09 -13.80 9.67
CA VAL A 2 9.05 -13.38 8.27
C VAL A 2 8.66 -11.90 8.14
N GLY A 3 7.75 -11.44 8.98
CA GLY A 3 7.30 -10.07 8.93
C GLY A 3 8.38 -9.03 9.18
N ASP A 4 9.42 -9.40 9.89
CA ASP A 4 10.51 -8.48 10.20
C ASP A 4 11.43 -8.22 9.02
N ALA A 5 11.36 -9.05 8.00
CA ALA A 5 12.19 -8.90 6.82
C ALA A 5 11.55 -8.04 5.74
N LEU A 6 10.36 -7.55 5.97
CA LEU A 6 9.67 -6.73 4.97
C LEU A 6 10.33 -5.36 4.82
N PRO A 7 10.49 -4.88 3.58
CA PRO A 7 11.03 -3.55 3.36
C PRO A 7 10.04 -2.47 3.79
N ASP A 8 10.56 -1.34 4.23
CA ASP A 8 9.72 -0.20 4.55
C ASP A 8 9.18 0.42 3.26
N LEU A 9 7.90 0.70 3.26
CA LEU A 9 7.27 1.40 2.14
C LEU A 9 7.40 2.90 2.37
N LYS A 10 7.97 3.60 1.39
CA LYS A 10 8.16 5.04 1.47
C LYS A 10 7.77 5.70 0.16
N LYS A 11 7.21 6.89 0.25
CA LYS A 11 6.87 7.67 -0.93
C LYS A 11 8.14 8.07 -1.67
N GLY A 12 8.04 8.13 -2.98
CA GLY A 12 9.17 8.51 -3.80
C GLY A 12 10.11 7.38 -4.15
N THR A 13 9.78 6.16 -3.74
CA THR A 13 10.57 4.98 -4.07
C THR A 13 9.85 4.14 -5.12
N SER A 14 10.58 3.23 -5.76
CA SER A 14 9.94 2.32 -6.73
C SER A 14 8.93 1.41 -6.06
N ASN A 15 9.13 1.09 -4.78
CA ASN A 15 8.14 0.31 -4.04
C ASN A 15 6.82 1.06 -3.95
N TRP A 16 6.88 2.37 -3.70
CA TRP A 16 5.67 3.19 -3.66
C TRP A 16 4.97 3.22 -5.02
N ASP A 17 5.75 3.35 -6.10
CA ASP A 17 5.18 3.35 -7.44
C ASP A 17 4.43 2.04 -7.72
N ALA A 18 5.01 0.92 -7.32
CA ALA A 18 4.38 -0.38 -7.50
C ALA A 18 3.07 -0.47 -6.71
N VAL A 19 3.08 0.07 -5.48
CA VAL A 19 1.88 0.08 -4.65
C VAL A 19 0.79 0.95 -5.28
N VAL A 20 1.16 2.12 -5.77
CA VAL A 20 0.19 3.01 -6.42
C VAL A 20 -0.45 2.32 -7.62
N LYS A 21 0.35 1.65 -8.44
CA LYS A 21 -0.19 0.90 -9.58
C LYS A 21 -1.13 -0.19 -9.12
N TYR A 22 -0.73 -0.93 -8.09
CA TYR A 22 -1.57 -2.01 -7.57
C TYR A 22 -2.90 -1.47 -7.07
N VAL A 23 -2.85 -0.39 -6.28
CA VAL A 23 -4.05 0.21 -5.71
C VAL A 23 -4.99 0.70 -6.81
N THR A 24 -4.45 1.43 -7.78
CA THR A 24 -5.29 1.99 -8.85
C THR A 24 -5.86 0.90 -9.75
N SER A 25 -5.14 -0.20 -9.92
CA SER A 25 -5.62 -1.32 -10.74
C SER A 25 -6.65 -2.17 -10.02
N ASN A 26 -6.68 -2.13 -8.69
CA ASN A 26 -7.52 -3.02 -7.89
C ASN A 26 -8.45 -2.26 -6.95
N LYS A 27 -8.86 -1.06 -7.33
CA LYS A 27 -9.74 -0.24 -6.49
C LYS A 27 -10.99 -0.97 -6.06
N ALA A 28 -11.50 -1.86 -6.89
CA ALA A 28 -12.72 -2.59 -6.60
C ALA A 28 -12.58 -3.53 -5.39
N LEU A 29 -11.36 -3.91 -5.03
CA LEU A 29 -11.12 -4.76 -3.87
C LEU A 29 -11.43 -4.06 -2.55
N GLY A 30 -11.26 -2.74 -2.51
CA GLY A 30 -11.49 -1.97 -1.30
C GLY A 30 -10.24 -1.83 -0.44
N ILE A 31 -10.23 -0.80 0.40
CA ILE A 31 -9.06 -0.49 1.21
C ILE A 31 -8.66 -1.63 2.15
N GLU A 32 -9.63 -2.38 2.66
CA GLU A 32 -9.32 -3.44 3.60
C GLU A 32 -8.48 -4.53 2.95
N LYS A 33 -8.89 -4.99 1.78
CA LYS A 33 -8.16 -6.04 1.07
C LYS A 33 -6.82 -5.52 0.55
N ILE A 34 -6.82 -4.34 -0.02
CA ILE A 34 -5.61 -3.74 -0.55
C ILE A 34 -4.61 -3.51 0.58
N GLY A 35 -5.06 -2.93 1.68
CA GLY A 35 -4.21 -2.71 2.83
C GLY A 35 -3.60 -4.00 3.38
N ALA A 36 -4.41 -5.05 3.46
CA ALA A 36 -3.92 -6.33 3.94
C ALA A 36 -2.83 -6.90 3.02
N GLN A 37 -3.03 -6.79 1.71
CA GLN A 37 -2.05 -7.29 0.76
C GLN A 37 -0.75 -6.49 0.82
N ILE A 38 -0.87 -5.18 0.91
CA ILE A 38 0.31 -4.31 0.95
C ILE A 38 1.09 -4.52 2.24
N THR A 39 0.41 -4.64 3.37
CA THR A 39 1.09 -4.86 4.66
C THR A 39 1.78 -6.21 4.73
N ARG A 40 1.38 -7.15 3.91
CA ARG A 40 2.07 -8.43 3.80
C ARG A 40 3.38 -8.32 3.06
N LYS A 41 3.48 -7.37 2.13
CA LYS A 41 4.67 -7.20 1.31
C LYS A 41 5.61 -6.12 1.81
N TYR A 42 5.07 -5.12 2.49
CA TYR A 42 5.84 -3.97 2.95
C TYR A 42 5.38 -3.55 4.33
N LYS A 43 6.29 -2.90 5.05
CA LYS A 43 5.89 -2.23 6.29
C LYS A 43 5.27 -0.89 5.92
N VAL A 44 4.01 -0.72 6.27
CA VAL A 44 3.25 0.47 5.91
C VAL A 44 3.02 1.30 7.16
N SER A 45 3.46 2.56 7.13
CA SER A 45 3.21 3.47 8.23
C SER A 45 1.77 3.98 8.18
N PRO A 46 1.23 4.48 9.32
CA PRO A 46 -0.12 5.05 9.31
C PRO A 46 -0.31 6.17 8.31
N ALA A 47 0.74 6.97 8.09
CA ALA A 47 0.67 8.06 7.10
C ALA A 47 0.47 7.50 5.70
N LEU A 48 1.17 6.42 5.35
CA LEU A 48 1.02 5.80 4.05
C LEU A 48 -0.32 5.10 3.90
N LYS A 49 -0.85 4.55 4.98
CA LYS A 49 -2.21 3.98 4.93
C LYS A 49 -3.22 5.05 4.54
N LYS A 50 -3.09 6.24 5.07
CA LYS A 50 -3.96 7.36 4.68
C LYS A 50 -3.79 7.71 3.22
N GLU A 51 -2.54 7.71 2.72
CA GLU A 51 -2.29 7.98 1.31
C GLU A 51 -2.96 6.94 0.42
N ILE A 52 -2.86 5.68 0.80
CA ILE A 52 -3.48 4.61 0.04
C ILE A 52 -5.00 4.77 0.04
N ALA A 53 -5.57 5.09 1.19
CA ALA A 53 -7.01 5.33 1.28
C ALA A 53 -7.43 6.50 0.39
N ASN A 54 -6.61 7.55 0.34
CA ASN A 54 -6.89 8.69 -0.54
C ASN A 54 -6.86 8.28 -2.01
N LEU A 55 -5.93 7.41 -2.39
CA LEU A 55 -5.86 6.91 -3.76
C LEU A 55 -7.13 6.15 -4.13
N LEU A 56 -7.71 5.45 -3.18
CA LEU A 56 -8.94 4.70 -3.43
C LEU A 56 -10.17 5.59 -3.51
N THR A 57 -10.18 6.68 -2.75
CA THR A 57 -11.32 7.60 -2.75
C THR A 57 -11.19 8.69 -3.81
N ALA A 58 -9.98 9.01 -4.23
CA ALA A 58 -9.76 9.99 -5.28
C ALA A 58 -10.12 9.37 -6.63
N GLU A 59 -10.88 10.06 -7.38
CA GLU A 59 -11.31 9.57 -8.70
C GLU A 59 -10.44 10.13 -9.78
#